data_4ad72dad555eefc29e979b1507a7b9b9
#
_entry.id   4ad72dad555eefc29e979b1507a7b9b9
#
_cell.length_a   1.000
_cell.length_b   1.000
_cell.length_c   1.000
_cell.angle_alpha   90.00
_cell.angle_beta   90.00
_cell.angle_gamma   90.00
#
_symmetry.space_group_name_H-M   'P 1'
#
loop_
_entity.id
_entity.type
_entity.pdbx_description
1 polymer ?
#
loop_
_entity_poly.entity_id
_entity_poly.type
_entity_poly.pdbx_seq_one_letter_code
_entity_poly.pdbx_strand_id
1 'polypeptide(L)'
;LFGGSADLTGSNNTRVDGQDIFDHANPGGSYIHYGVREHGMAAAMNGIALHGGAIPYGGTFLVFTDYCRPSIRLSALMRQRAIYVMTHDSIGLGEDGPTHQPVEHLAALRVIPNLLVFRPGDAVETAEAWQCALDSSESPSVLALSRQGLDQFRHGDMTENQTARGAYIARNADGDRQITLIASGSE
;
A
#
# COMPACT_ATOMS: atom_id res chain seq x y z
N LEU A 1 -7.07 -10.80 8.78
CA LEU A 1 -6.51 -10.41 7.48
C LEU A 1 -6.27 -11.67 6.64
N PHE A 2 -6.47 -11.55 5.32
CA PHE A 2 -6.18 -12.60 4.35
C PHE A 2 -5.28 -12.02 3.26
N GLY A 3 -4.04 -12.49 3.19
CA GLY A 3 -2.98 -11.86 2.43
C GLY A 3 -2.59 -12.57 1.15
N GLY A 4 -1.74 -11.92 0.36
CA GLY A 4 -1.14 -12.54 -0.81
C GLY A 4 -0.19 -11.64 -1.57
N SER A 5 0.44 -12.21 -2.59
CA SER A 5 1.30 -11.45 -3.50
C SER A 5 1.24 -12.04 -4.92
N ALA A 6 1.37 -11.15 -5.90
CA ALA A 6 1.51 -11.53 -7.30
C ALA A 6 2.97 -11.87 -7.62
N ASP A 7 3.42 -13.03 -7.12
CA ASP A 7 4.76 -13.64 -7.32
C ASP A 7 5.96 -12.83 -6.75
N LEU A 8 5.70 -11.87 -5.87
CA LEU A 8 6.73 -10.96 -5.34
C LEU A 8 6.82 -10.98 -3.81
N THR A 9 6.41 -12.09 -3.16
CA THR A 9 6.36 -12.21 -1.69
C THR A 9 7.65 -11.78 -1.00
N GLY A 10 8.80 -12.26 -1.47
CA GLY A 10 10.11 -11.93 -0.89
C GLY A 10 10.55 -10.48 -1.13
N SER A 11 10.04 -9.83 -2.18
CA SER A 11 10.36 -8.44 -2.50
C SER A 11 9.40 -7.44 -1.85
N ASN A 12 8.13 -7.83 -1.69
CA ASN A 12 7.11 -6.99 -1.05
C ASN A 12 7.09 -7.13 0.48
N ASN A 13 7.68 -8.19 1.04
CA ASN A 13 7.62 -8.54 2.47
C ASN A 13 6.18 -8.56 3.02
N THR A 14 5.23 -9.05 2.22
CA THR A 14 3.81 -9.06 2.57
C THR A 14 3.37 -10.26 3.38
N ARG A 15 4.22 -11.27 3.53
CA ARG A 15 3.98 -12.43 4.37
C ARG A 15 4.69 -12.28 5.70
N VAL A 16 3.95 -12.39 6.79
CA VAL A 16 4.52 -12.36 8.14
C VAL A 16 4.96 -13.74 8.62
N ASP A 17 5.91 -13.77 9.56
CA ASP A 17 6.37 -15.01 10.15
C ASP A 17 5.21 -15.77 10.80
N GLY A 18 5.17 -17.09 10.57
CA GLY A 18 4.11 -17.94 11.07
C GLY A 18 2.79 -17.88 10.29
N GLN A 19 2.68 -17.08 9.25
CA GLN A 19 1.51 -17.05 8.38
C GLN A 19 1.55 -18.23 7.39
N ASP A 20 0.58 -19.13 7.50
CA ASP A 20 0.48 -20.31 6.66
C ASP A 20 -0.06 -19.99 5.26
N ILE A 21 0.47 -20.71 4.27
CA ILE A 21 0.00 -20.61 2.89
C ILE A 21 -1.36 -21.31 2.78
N PHE A 22 -2.31 -20.60 2.17
CA PHE A 22 -3.59 -21.14 1.79
C PHE A 22 -3.44 -21.86 0.44
N ASP A 23 -3.58 -23.19 0.47
CA ASP A 23 -3.57 -24.03 -0.72
C ASP A 23 -4.44 -25.27 -0.51
N HIS A 24 -4.40 -26.19 -1.50
CA HIS A 24 -5.15 -27.45 -1.46
C HIS A 24 -4.77 -28.32 -0.24
N ALA A 25 -3.52 -28.31 0.16
CA ALA A 25 -3.04 -29.12 1.30
C ALA A 25 -3.31 -28.43 2.65
N ASN A 26 -3.42 -27.10 2.66
CA ASN A 26 -3.68 -26.32 3.87
C ASN A 26 -4.81 -25.28 3.66
N PRO A 27 -6.08 -25.68 3.67
CA PRO A 27 -7.20 -24.76 3.49
C PRO A 27 -7.43 -23.83 4.71
N GLY A 28 -6.68 -24.02 5.80
CA GLY A 28 -6.68 -23.15 6.98
C GLY A 28 -5.68 -21.98 6.88
N GLY A 29 -4.84 -21.97 5.87
CA GLY A 29 -3.87 -20.90 5.65
C GLY A 29 -4.54 -19.55 5.39
N SER A 30 -3.78 -18.46 5.51
CA SER A 30 -4.26 -17.09 5.33
C SER A 30 -3.42 -16.25 4.36
N TYR A 31 -2.57 -16.90 3.58
CA TYR A 31 -1.72 -16.25 2.58
C TYR A 31 -1.74 -16.99 1.24
N ILE A 32 -2.01 -16.27 0.14
CA ILE A 32 -2.07 -16.83 -1.22
C ILE A 32 -0.87 -16.38 -2.05
N HIS A 33 -0.23 -17.32 -2.73
CA HIS A 33 0.65 -17.05 -3.85
C HIS A 33 -0.18 -16.97 -5.14
N TYR A 34 -0.48 -15.76 -5.59
CA TYR A 34 -1.30 -15.56 -6.79
C TYR A 34 -0.57 -15.84 -8.11
N GLY A 35 0.78 -15.99 -8.06
CA GLY A 35 1.62 -16.04 -9.25
C GLY A 35 1.64 -14.68 -9.97
N VAL A 36 2.18 -14.62 -11.19
CA VAL A 36 2.25 -13.39 -12.01
C VAL A 36 0.83 -13.06 -12.54
N ARG A 37 -0.05 -12.55 -11.67
CA ARG A 37 -1.47 -12.31 -11.96
C ARG A 37 -2.01 -11.14 -11.15
N GLU A 38 -1.50 -9.95 -11.37
CA GLU A 38 -1.87 -8.74 -10.61
C GLU A 38 -3.36 -8.44 -10.71
N HIS A 39 -3.92 -8.53 -11.92
CA HIS A 39 -5.36 -8.34 -12.10
C HIS A 39 -6.18 -9.44 -11.41
N GLY A 40 -5.76 -10.70 -11.55
CA GLY A 40 -6.40 -11.84 -10.90
C GLY A 40 -6.36 -11.73 -9.37
N MET A 41 -5.22 -11.30 -8.79
CA MET A 41 -5.08 -11.00 -7.37
C MET A 41 -6.08 -9.93 -6.94
N ALA A 42 -6.08 -8.77 -7.60
CA ALA A 42 -6.95 -7.66 -7.25
C ALA A 42 -8.44 -8.01 -7.41
N ALA A 43 -8.80 -8.78 -8.44
CA ALA A 43 -10.17 -9.26 -8.65
C ALA A 43 -10.59 -10.27 -7.56
N ALA A 44 -9.70 -11.20 -7.17
CA ALA A 44 -9.96 -12.13 -6.08
C ALA A 44 -10.12 -11.39 -4.74
N MET A 45 -9.29 -10.37 -4.48
CA MET A 45 -9.45 -9.51 -3.29
C MET A 45 -10.83 -8.83 -3.27
N ASN A 46 -11.33 -8.35 -4.40
CA ASN A 46 -12.69 -7.81 -4.48
C ASN A 46 -13.74 -8.87 -4.10
N GLY A 47 -13.59 -10.09 -4.59
CA GLY A 47 -14.48 -11.20 -4.24
C GLY A 47 -14.43 -11.54 -2.74
N ILE A 48 -13.25 -11.58 -2.14
CA ILE A 48 -13.05 -11.83 -0.70
C ILE A 48 -13.71 -10.72 0.13
N ALA A 49 -13.50 -9.46 -0.25
CA ALA A 49 -14.11 -8.32 0.45
C ALA A 49 -15.64 -8.35 0.35
N LEU A 50 -16.22 -8.60 -0.83
CA LEU A 50 -17.65 -8.73 -1.06
C LEU A 50 -18.27 -9.88 -0.26
N HIS A 51 -17.56 -10.99 -0.10
CA HIS A 51 -17.99 -12.11 0.72
C HIS A 51 -18.07 -11.74 2.21
N GLY A 52 -17.25 -10.79 2.67
CA GLY A 52 -17.27 -10.25 4.03
C GLY A 52 -16.61 -11.15 5.10
N GLY A 53 -16.04 -12.27 4.72
CA GLY A 53 -15.43 -13.21 5.68
C GLY A 53 -14.02 -12.82 6.13
N ALA A 54 -13.34 -11.97 5.39
CA ALA A 54 -11.98 -11.51 5.69
C ALA A 54 -11.70 -10.14 5.08
N ILE A 55 -10.72 -9.43 5.61
CA ILE A 55 -10.17 -8.22 5.01
C ILE A 55 -8.99 -8.64 4.14
N PRO A 56 -9.08 -8.51 2.80
CA PRO A 56 -8.00 -8.90 1.91
C PRO A 56 -6.90 -7.84 1.84
N TYR A 57 -5.65 -8.30 1.75
CA TYR A 57 -4.53 -7.47 1.31
C TYR A 57 -3.70 -8.20 0.26
N GLY A 58 -3.10 -7.45 -0.66
CA GLY A 58 -2.29 -8.04 -1.72
C GLY A 58 -1.18 -7.13 -2.18
N GLY A 59 -0.03 -7.73 -2.48
CA GLY A 59 1.20 -7.02 -2.82
C GLY A 59 1.70 -7.27 -4.23
N THR A 60 2.19 -6.21 -4.84
CA THR A 60 3.00 -6.20 -6.05
C THR A 60 3.84 -4.92 -6.11
N PHE A 61 4.62 -4.69 -7.17
CA PHE A 61 5.29 -3.40 -7.37
C PHE A 61 4.30 -2.33 -7.83
N LEU A 62 4.55 -1.08 -7.47
CA LEU A 62 3.67 0.03 -7.81
C LEU A 62 3.46 0.17 -9.32
N VAL A 63 4.52 -0.03 -10.14
CA VAL A 63 4.43 0.01 -11.60
C VAL A 63 3.42 -1.01 -12.14
N PHE A 64 3.24 -2.16 -11.49
CA PHE A 64 2.30 -3.19 -11.94
C PHE A 64 0.84 -2.90 -11.60
N THR A 65 0.56 -1.74 -11.00
CA THR A 65 -0.81 -1.22 -10.97
C THR A 65 -1.36 -1.01 -12.38
N ASP A 66 -0.52 -0.85 -13.39
CA ASP A 66 -0.94 -0.83 -14.79
C ASP A 66 -1.71 -2.09 -15.20
N TYR A 67 -1.37 -3.23 -14.62
CA TYR A 67 -2.07 -4.49 -14.88
C TYR A 67 -3.34 -4.67 -14.06
N CYS A 68 -3.47 -4.07 -12.87
CA CYS A 68 -4.60 -4.31 -11.96
C CYS A 68 -5.44 -3.06 -11.65
N ARG A 69 -5.09 -1.90 -12.18
CA ARG A 69 -5.84 -0.65 -11.95
C ARG A 69 -7.35 -0.75 -12.21
N PRO A 70 -7.86 -1.46 -13.25
CA PRO A 70 -9.30 -1.65 -13.41
C PRO A 70 -9.96 -2.33 -12.21
N SER A 71 -9.33 -3.35 -11.62
CA SER A 71 -9.84 -4.03 -10.42
C SER A 71 -9.74 -3.15 -9.18
N ILE A 72 -8.68 -2.36 -9.01
CA ILE A 72 -8.55 -1.36 -7.94
C ILE A 72 -9.68 -0.33 -8.04
N ARG A 73 -9.96 0.16 -9.26
CA ARG A 73 -11.07 1.09 -9.51
C ARG A 73 -12.43 0.47 -9.15
N LEU A 74 -12.62 -0.82 -9.42
CA LEU A 74 -13.83 -1.54 -9.03
C LEU A 74 -13.96 -1.66 -7.50
N SER A 75 -12.88 -1.90 -6.75
CA SER A 75 -12.90 -1.86 -5.30
C SER A 75 -13.46 -0.53 -4.79
N ALA A 76 -12.96 0.58 -5.35
CA ALA A 76 -13.40 1.92 -4.99
C ALA A 76 -14.87 2.18 -5.35
N LEU A 77 -15.29 1.77 -6.55
CA LEU A 77 -16.67 1.90 -7.04
C LEU A 77 -17.66 1.10 -6.19
N MET A 78 -17.27 -0.12 -5.80
CA MET A 78 -18.08 -1.01 -4.98
C MET A 78 -17.97 -0.70 -3.48
N ARG A 79 -17.15 0.29 -3.09
CA ARG A 79 -16.91 0.67 -1.70
C ARG A 79 -16.42 -0.51 -0.85
N GLN A 80 -15.47 -1.25 -1.37
CA GLN A 80 -14.94 -2.43 -0.69
C GLN A 80 -13.60 -2.13 -0.03
N ARG A 81 -13.45 -2.56 1.22
CA ARG A 81 -12.17 -2.50 1.94
C ARG A 81 -11.23 -3.58 1.41
N ALA A 82 -10.31 -3.17 0.53
CA ALA A 82 -9.21 -3.98 0.02
C ALA A 82 -7.91 -3.19 0.18
N ILE A 83 -6.85 -3.83 0.66
CA ILE A 83 -5.59 -3.16 0.96
C ILE A 83 -4.53 -3.59 -0.04
N TYR A 84 -4.04 -2.66 -0.83
CA TYR A 84 -3.04 -2.86 -1.88
C TYR A 84 -1.68 -2.40 -1.39
N VAL A 85 -0.75 -3.33 -1.19
CA VAL A 85 0.63 -3.05 -0.78
C VAL A 85 1.49 -2.95 -2.03
N MET A 86 1.76 -1.72 -2.47
CA MET A 86 2.45 -1.42 -3.72
C MET A 86 3.85 -0.90 -3.42
N THR A 87 4.84 -1.79 -3.46
CA THR A 87 6.24 -1.45 -3.15
C THR A 87 7.00 -0.96 -4.39
N HIS A 88 8.26 -0.55 -4.21
CA HIS A 88 9.11 -0.04 -5.31
C HIS A 88 8.50 1.22 -5.94
N ASP A 89 8.20 2.21 -5.08
CA ASP A 89 7.34 3.37 -5.40
C ASP A 89 8.02 4.48 -6.20
N SER A 90 9.35 4.43 -6.38
CA SER A 90 10.10 5.55 -6.94
C SER A 90 11.36 5.11 -7.68
N ILE A 91 12.09 6.07 -8.23
CA ILE A 91 13.42 5.87 -8.85
C ILE A 91 14.43 5.23 -7.88
N GLY A 92 14.21 5.36 -6.56
CA GLY A 92 15.02 4.73 -5.51
C GLY A 92 14.97 3.20 -5.48
N LEU A 93 14.13 2.56 -6.31
CA LEU A 93 14.13 1.11 -6.47
C LEU A 93 15.43 0.55 -7.07
N GLY A 94 16.20 1.37 -7.78
CA GLY A 94 17.55 1.01 -8.26
C GLY A 94 17.59 0.57 -9.73
N GLU A 95 18.28 -0.54 -9.98
CA GLU A 95 18.69 -0.99 -11.32
C GLU A 95 17.67 -1.83 -12.10
N ASP A 96 16.47 -2.02 -11.62
CA ASP A 96 15.44 -2.87 -12.28
C ASP A 96 15.01 -2.32 -13.66
N GLY A 97 15.35 -1.08 -13.95
CA GLY A 97 15.18 -0.45 -15.25
C GLY A 97 13.79 0.16 -15.49
N PRO A 98 13.58 0.72 -16.68
CA PRO A 98 12.41 1.57 -16.97
C PRO A 98 11.07 0.82 -16.93
N THR A 99 11.09 -0.50 -17.10
CA THR A 99 9.87 -1.33 -17.02
C THR A 99 9.35 -1.51 -15.59
N HIS A 100 10.15 -1.15 -14.59
CA HIS A 100 9.82 -1.31 -13.17
C HIS A 100 9.73 0.02 -12.42
N GLN A 101 10.14 1.12 -13.04
CA GLN A 101 10.17 2.45 -12.42
C GLN A 101 8.84 3.18 -12.64
N PRO A 102 8.05 3.43 -11.57
CA PRO A 102 6.82 4.17 -11.69
C PRO A 102 7.10 5.66 -11.88
N VAL A 103 6.31 6.32 -12.74
CA VAL A 103 6.36 7.78 -12.97
C VAL A 103 4.98 8.38 -12.70
N GLU A 104 3.98 8.04 -13.51
CA GLU A 104 2.63 8.59 -13.43
C GLU A 104 1.68 7.82 -12.50
N HIS A 105 2.11 6.70 -11.95
CA HIS A 105 1.25 5.73 -11.24
C HIS A 105 0.56 6.33 -10.02
N LEU A 106 1.27 7.11 -9.21
CA LEU A 106 0.66 7.77 -8.04
C LEU A 106 -0.43 8.77 -8.47
N ALA A 107 -0.16 9.57 -9.51
CA ALA A 107 -1.15 10.51 -10.04
C ALA A 107 -2.37 9.77 -10.60
N ALA A 108 -2.14 8.70 -11.35
CA ALA A 108 -3.20 7.86 -11.93
C ALA A 108 -4.06 7.17 -10.86
N LEU A 109 -3.49 6.78 -9.73
CA LEU A 109 -4.23 6.20 -8.60
C LEU A 109 -5.00 7.28 -7.83
N ARG A 110 -4.39 8.46 -7.59
CA ARG A 110 -5.01 9.55 -6.84
C ARG A 110 -6.25 10.16 -7.51
N VAL A 111 -6.41 10.01 -8.84
CA VAL A 111 -7.61 10.48 -9.54
C VAL A 111 -8.79 9.50 -9.45
N ILE A 112 -8.61 8.29 -8.91
CA ILE A 112 -9.70 7.34 -8.71
C ILE A 112 -10.55 7.79 -7.51
N PRO A 113 -11.85 8.12 -7.71
CA PRO A 113 -12.71 8.51 -6.60
C PRO A 113 -12.83 7.38 -5.56
N ASN A 114 -12.86 7.74 -4.29
CA ASN A 114 -12.98 6.81 -3.16
C ASN A 114 -11.79 5.84 -2.99
N LEU A 115 -10.64 6.11 -3.59
CA LEU A 115 -9.40 5.37 -3.33
C LEU A 115 -8.51 6.18 -2.40
N LEU A 116 -8.10 5.58 -1.28
CA LEU A 116 -7.10 6.16 -0.39
C LEU A 116 -5.71 5.78 -0.87
N VAL A 117 -4.82 6.76 -1.03
CA VAL A 117 -3.44 6.54 -1.48
C VAL A 117 -2.49 7.11 -0.45
N PHE A 118 -1.84 6.23 0.29
CA PHE A 118 -0.81 6.56 1.29
C PHE A 118 0.57 6.36 0.70
N ARG A 119 1.48 7.29 0.98
CA ARG A 119 2.89 7.19 0.60
C ARG A 119 3.77 7.57 1.80
N PRO A 120 3.89 6.64 2.76
CA PRO A 120 4.62 6.91 4.01
C PRO A 120 6.12 7.05 3.78
N GLY A 121 6.74 7.94 4.54
CA GLY A 121 8.18 8.22 4.50
C GLY A 121 8.99 7.53 5.59
N ASP A 122 8.34 6.88 6.56
CA ASP A 122 9.01 6.10 7.61
C ASP A 122 8.12 4.98 8.18
N ALA A 123 8.64 4.24 9.15
CA ALA A 123 7.93 3.12 9.76
C ALA A 123 6.69 3.55 10.56
N VAL A 124 6.71 4.74 11.18
CA VAL A 124 5.57 5.27 11.94
C VAL A 124 4.43 5.61 10.98
N GLU A 125 4.71 6.37 9.93
CA GLU A 125 3.70 6.67 8.91
C GLU A 125 3.17 5.40 8.24
N THR A 126 4.02 4.37 8.04
CA THR A 126 3.58 3.08 7.51
C THR A 126 2.58 2.40 8.44
N ALA A 127 2.84 2.36 9.74
CA ALA A 127 1.91 1.80 10.73
C ALA A 127 0.60 2.60 10.79
N GLU A 128 0.70 3.94 10.77
CA GLU A 128 -0.45 4.84 10.73
C GLU A 128 -1.30 4.65 9.46
N ALA A 129 -0.66 4.46 8.30
CA ALA A 129 -1.34 4.18 7.03
C ALA A 129 -2.06 2.83 7.06
N TRP A 130 -1.45 1.80 7.65
CA TRP A 130 -2.12 0.52 7.87
C TRP A 130 -3.34 0.67 8.78
N GLN A 131 -3.23 1.44 9.86
CA GLN A 131 -4.38 1.73 10.73
C GLN A 131 -5.50 2.41 9.94
N CYS A 132 -5.20 3.48 9.19
CA CYS A 132 -6.19 4.15 8.34
C CYS A 132 -6.86 3.18 7.35
N ALA A 133 -6.08 2.28 6.72
CA ALA A 133 -6.59 1.31 5.76
C ALA A 133 -7.51 0.26 6.43
N LEU A 134 -7.20 -0.15 7.64
CA LEU A 134 -8.01 -1.10 8.42
C LEU A 134 -9.30 -0.45 8.94
N ASP A 135 -9.26 0.82 9.31
CA ASP A 135 -10.41 1.57 9.80
C ASP A 135 -11.38 1.99 8.68
N SER A 136 -10.89 2.07 7.43
CA SER A 136 -11.68 2.48 6.27
C SER A 136 -12.54 1.33 5.74
N SER A 137 -13.76 1.19 6.26
CA SER A 137 -14.65 0.07 5.91
C SER A 137 -15.25 0.15 4.51
N GLU A 138 -15.32 1.34 3.91
CA GLU A 138 -16.00 1.60 2.64
C GLU A 138 -15.06 2.16 1.54
N SER A 139 -13.76 2.09 1.75
CA SER A 139 -12.76 2.57 0.80
C SER A 139 -11.60 1.60 0.71
N PRO A 140 -11.15 1.25 -0.49
CA PRO A 140 -9.89 0.55 -0.66
C PRO A 140 -8.72 1.51 -0.41
N SER A 141 -7.60 0.94 -0.04
CA SER A 141 -6.37 1.68 0.26
C SER A 141 -5.19 1.15 -0.54
N VAL A 142 -4.37 2.06 -1.06
CA VAL A 142 -3.05 1.76 -1.63
C VAL A 142 -1.99 2.31 -0.69
N LEU A 143 -1.07 1.46 -0.27
CA LEU A 143 0.14 1.81 0.45
C LEU A 143 1.30 1.75 -0.55
N ALA A 144 1.76 2.90 -1.02
CA ALA A 144 2.91 3.02 -1.90
C ALA A 144 4.19 3.09 -1.05
N LEU A 145 4.97 2.02 -1.06
CA LEU A 145 6.12 1.85 -0.17
C LEU A 145 7.43 1.86 -0.94
N SER A 146 8.47 2.44 -0.35
CA SER A 146 9.82 2.44 -0.93
C SER A 146 10.43 1.03 -0.93
N ARG A 147 11.31 0.75 -1.90
CA ARG A 147 12.18 -0.42 -1.87
C ARG A 147 13.35 -0.23 -0.91
N GLN A 148 13.95 0.95 -0.96
CA GLN A 148 15.09 1.30 -0.12
C GLN A 148 14.66 1.59 1.32
N GLY A 149 15.56 1.36 2.28
CA GLY A 149 15.38 1.81 3.65
C GLY A 149 15.34 3.33 3.73
N LEU A 150 14.46 3.87 4.56
CA LEU A 150 14.35 5.29 4.84
C LEU A 150 14.65 5.55 6.31
N ASP A 151 15.25 6.71 6.58
CA ASP A 151 15.52 7.13 7.94
C ASP A 151 14.22 7.47 8.67
N GLN A 152 14.16 7.09 9.95
CA GLN A 152 13.05 7.46 10.81
C GLN A 152 13.11 8.95 11.11
N PHE A 153 12.09 9.70 10.71
CA PHE A 153 11.99 11.14 11.02
C PHE A 153 10.91 11.48 12.04
N ARG A 154 9.91 10.61 12.21
CA ARG A 154 8.90 10.75 13.25
C ARG A 154 9.43 10.24 14.58
N HIS A 155 9.62 11.12 15.53
CA HIS A 155 10.07 10.82 16.89
C HIS A 155 9.12 11.44 17.93
N GLY A 156 9.11 10.89 19.15
CA GLY A 156 8.34 11.42 20.27
C GLY A 156 6.95 10.79 20.41
N ASP A 157 5.96 11.59 20.74
CA ASP A 157 4.59 11.10 20.99
C ASP A 157 3.92 10.62 19.72
N MET A 158 3.53 9.34 19.71
CA MET A 158 2.87 8.66 18.61
C MET A 158 1.43 8.25 18.97
N THR A 159 0.82 8.90 19.95
CA THR A 159 -0.55 8.59 20.39
C THR A 159 -1.60 9.02 19.37
N GLU A 160 -1.28 9.99 18.52
CA GLU A 160 -2.17 10.50 17.48
C GLU A 160 -1.71 10.09 16.08
N ASN A 161 -2.60 9.50 15.29
CA ASN A 161 -2.35 9.17 13.89
C ASN A 161 -2.32 10.46 13.05
N GLN A 162 -1.11 10.92 12.70
CA GLN A 162 -0.92 12.13 11.90
C GLN A 162 -1.20 11.88 10.41
N THR A 163 -0.94 10.66 9.93
CA THR A 163 -1.21 10.25 8.54
C THR A 163 -2.69 10.37 8.20
N ALA A 164 -3.57 10.14 9.17
CA ALA A 164 -5.02 10.30 9.00
C ALA A 164 -5.45 11.74 8.64
N ARG A 165 -4.61 12.74 8.90
CA ARG A 165 -4.88 14.14 8.55
C ARG A 165 -4.66 14.45 7.06
N GLY A 166 -4.04 13.51 6.31
CA GLY A 166 -3.68 13.68 4.91
C GLY A 166 -2.43 14.54 4.68
N ALA A 167 -2.20 15.54 5.52
CA ALA A 167 -0.98 16.35 5.56
C ALA A 167 -0.79 16.92 6.98
N TYR A 168 0.44 17.02 7.40
CA TYR A 168 0.79 17.59 8.70
C TYR A 168 2.19 18.23 8.66
N ILE A 169 2.53 19.01 9.67
CA ILE A 169 3.86 19.63 9.78
C ILE A 169 4.80 18.62 10.45
N ALA A 170 5.69 18.02 9.67
CA ALA A 170 6.68 17.08 10.18
C ALA A 170 7.79 17.80 10.97
N ARG A 171 8.18 19.03 10.55
CA ARG A 171 9.18 19.86 11.21
C ARG A 171 8.84 21.33 11.08
N ASN A 172 8.88 22.05 12.18
CA ASN A 172 8.77 23.51 12.19
C ASN A 172 10.12 24.17 11.85
N ALA A 173 10.06 25.41 11.35
CA ALA A 173 11.24 26.26 11.24
C ALA A 173 11.78 26.63 12.64
N ASP A 174 13.10 26.76 12.75
CA ASP A 174 13.76 27.19 13.98
C ASP A 174 13.61 28.69 14.28
N GLY A 175 13.08 29.47 13.29
CA GLY A 175 12.81 30.90 13.38
C GLY A 175 11.66 31.27 12.42
N ASP A 176 11.70 32.48 11.86
CA ASP A 176 10.68 32.92 10.90
C ASP A 176 10.70 32.05 9.65
N ARG A 177 9.55 31.46 9.34
CA ARG A 177 9.40 30.60 8.17
C ARG A 177 9.51 31.39 6.86
N GLN A 178 10.52 31.07 6.05
CA GLN A 178 10.73 31.66 4.73
C GLN A 178 10.31 30.74 3.57
N ILE A 179 10.36 29.42 3.80
CA ILE A 179 10.05 28.39 2.80
C ILE A 179 9.20 27.31 3.47
N THR A 180 8.29 26.72 2.70
CA THR A 180 7.60 25.48 3.03
C THR A 180 7.97 24.42 2.00
N LEU A 181 8.53 23.30 2.47
CA LEU A 181 8.77 22.12 1.65
C LEU A 181 7.60 21.15 1.85
N ILE A 182 7.08 20.61 0.78
CA ILE A 182 6.02 19.60 0.79
C ILE A 182 6.58 18.35 0.12
N ALA A 183 6.51 17.22 0.81
CA ALA A 183 7.06 15.96 0.35
C ALA A 183 6.13 14.80 0.71
N SER A 184 6.38 13.63 0.14
CA SER A 184 5.73 12.37 0.51
C SER A 184 6.67 11.20 0.22
N GLY A 185 6.62 10.15 1.04
CA GLY A 185 7.48 8.98 0.86
C GLY A 185 8.95 9.33 1.02
N SER A 186 9.77 8.87 0.08
CA SER A 186 11.23 9.06 0.07
C SER A 186 11.73 10.41 -0.46
N GLU A 187 10.86 11.35 -0.76
CA GLU A 187 11.19 12.65 -1.37
C GLU A 187 11.19 13.82 -0.41
#